data_a97ff861cae6ea209abeccf729a22490
#
_entry.id   a97ff861cae6ea209abeccf729a22490
#
_cell.length_a   1.000
_cell.length_b   1.000
_cell.length_c   1.000
_cell.angle_alpha   90.00
_cell.angle_beta   90.00
_cell.angle_gamma   90.00
#
_symmetry.space_group_name_H-M   'P 1'
#
loop_
_entity.id
_entity.type
_entity.pdbx_description
1 polymer ?
#
loop_
_entity_poly.entity_id
_entity_poly.type
_entity_poly.pdbx_seq_one_letter_code
_entity_poly.pdbx_strand_id
1 'polypeptide(L)'
;SEMCIRDRDFDWSNFVFNLVFCATTATIVSGAMAERTKFLSYCIYSGVISALIYPIEAHWIWGGGWLAQMGFHDFAGSCAIHMVGGISALIGAKILGPRIGKFTKDKSGKITKVNAFPGHNLAIGALGVFILWLGWYGFNGAAATSVEQLGSIFVTTTIAPAIATVTCMIFTWVRYGKPDVSMCLNASLAGLVAITAPCDVTDALGAIIIGIVSGLLVVFGVWFLDYVLRVDD
;
A
#
# COMPACT_ATOMS: atom_id res chain seq x y z
N SER A 1 24.54 15.07 12.50
CA SER A 1 25.34 14.07 13.23
C SER A 1 25.68 12.96 12.27
N GLU A 2 26.95 12.66 12.17
CA GLU A 2 27.47 11.63 11.30
C GLU A 2 26.97 10.26 11.77
N MET A 3 26.15 9.60 10.98
CA MET A 3 25.82 8.19 11.18
C MET A 3 27.06 7.37 10.84
N CYS A 4 27.96 7.23 11.79
CA CYS A 4 29.10 6.34 11.63
C CYS A 4 28.65 4.91 11.94
N ILE A 5 28.48 4.08 10.91
CA ILE A 5 28.11 2.65 11.02
C ILE A 5 29.06 1.85 11.94
N ARG A 6 30.18 2.46 12.36
CA ARG A 6 31.20 1.86 13.23
C ARG A 6 31.03 2.21 14.71
N ASP A 7 30.12 3.10 15.06
CA ASP A 7 29.92 3.48 16.45
C ASP A 7 29.23 2.33 17.22
N ARG A 8 29.75 2.06 18.42
CA ARG A 8 29.19 1.01 19.29
C ARG A 8 27.77 1.32 19.76
N ASP A 9 27.39 2.59 19.73
CA ASP A 9 26.09 3.12 20.17
C ASP A 9 25.10 3.30 19.00
N PHE A 10 25.42 2.76 17.81
CA PHE A 10 24.54 2.85 16.66
C PHE A 10 23.30 1.96 16.85
N ASP A 11 22.10 2.54 16.71
CA ASP A 11 20.83 1.81 16.82
C ASP A 11 20.55 0.98 15.56
N TRP A 12 21.09 -0.22 15.56
CA TRP A 12 20.89 -1.19 14.47
C TRP A 12 19.44 -1.60 14.29
N SER A 13 18.65 -1.64 15.35
CA SER A 13 17.23 -1.99 15.28
C SER A 13 16.45 -0.94 14.51
N ASN A 14 16.66 0.33 14.83
CA ASN A 14 16.04 1.44 14.11
C ASN A 14 16.53 1.52 12.66
N PHE A 15 17.80 1.26 12.43
CA PHE A 15 18.34 1.20 11.06
C PHE A 15 17.65 0.12 10.21
N VAL A 16 17.55 -1.11 10.72
CA VAL A 16 16.90 -2.23 10.01
C VAL A 16 15.42 -1.96 9.81
N PHE A 17 14.73 -1.39 10.80
CA PHE A 17 13.33 -0.99 10.70
C PHE A 17 13.13 -0.01 9.53
N ASN A 18 13.90 1.07 9.47
CA ASN A 18 13.82 2.05 8.39
C ASN A 18 14.26 1.47 7.03
N LEU A 19 15.24 0.56 7.02
CA LEU A 19 15.71 -0.10 5.79
C LEU A 19 14.60 -0.93 5.13
N VAL A 20 13.88 -1.75 5.90
CA VAL A 20 12.80 -2.59 5.35
C VAL A 20 11.59 -1.76 4.94
N PHE A 21 11.30 -0.67 5.62
CA PHE A 21 10.23 0.26 5.24
C PHE A 21 10.57 1.04 3.97
N CYS A 22 11.80 1.48 3.83
CA CYS A 22 12.33 2.07 2.60
C CYS A 22 12.19 1.10 1.41
N ALA A 23 12.62 -0.15 1.60
CA ALA A 23 12.47 -1.19 0.59
C ALA A 23 11.01 -1.44 0.20
N THR A 24 10.09 -1.40 1.18
CA THR A 24 8.65 -1.54 0.95
C THR A 24 8.10 -0.38 0.12
N THR A 25 8.49 0.86 0.42
CA THR A 25 8.08 2.04 -0.36
C THR A 25 8.48 1.90 -1.84
N ALA A 26 9.70 1.49 -2.11
CA ALA A 26 10.17 1.25 -3.48
C ALA A 26 9.44 0.07 -4.15
N THR A 27 9.13 -1.00 -3.39
CA THR A 27 8.43 -2.19 -3.88
C THR A 27 6.98 -1.89 -4.26
N ILE A 28 6.26 -1.02 -3.55
CA ILE A 28 4.89 -0.63 -3.88
C ILE A 28 4.80 -0.09 -5.32
N VAL A 29 5.80 0.66 -5.76
CA VAL A 29 5.85 1.20 -7.13
C VAL A 29 5.99 0.09 -8.19
N SER A 30 6.58 -1.05 -7.83
CA SER A 30 6.86 -2.14 -8.78
C SER A 30 5.62 -2.70 -9.47
N GLY A 31 4.49 -2.78 -8.77
CA GLY A 31 3.23 -3.27 -9.32
C GLY A 31 2.72 -2.42 -10.48
N ALA A 32 2.80 -1.09 -10.34
CA ALA A 32 2.42 -0.16 -11.40
C ALA A 32 3.41 -0.14 -12.57
N MET A 33 4.66 -0.56 -12.36
CA MET A 33 5.70 -0.61 -13.39
C MET A 33 5.75 -1.97 -14.09
N ALA A 34 5.17 -3.02 -13.51
CA ALA A 34 5.19 -4.36 -14.05
C ALA A 34 4.67 -4.41 -15.49
N GLU A 35 5.23 -5.34 -16.30
CA GLU A 35 4.85 -5.59 -17.69
C GLU A 35 5.14 -4.44 -18.69
N ARG A 36 5.62 -3.28 -18.24
CA ARG A 36 5.84 -2.10 -19.08
C ARG A 36 7.12 -1.31 -18.80
N THR A 37 7.97 -1.80 -17.89
CA THR A 37 9.21 -1.12 -17.51
C THR A 37 10.40 -2.05 -17.65
N LYS A 38 11.54 -1.52 -18.13
CA LYS A 38 12.81 -2.24 -18.15
C LYS A 38 13.36 -2.39 -16.73
N PHE A 39 13.98 -3.53 -16.43
CA PHE A 39 14.55 -3.80 -15.11
C PHE A 39 15.56 -2.74 -14.64
N LEU A 40 16.38 -2.22 -15.55
CA LEU A 40 17.32 -1.13 -15.22
C LEU A 40 16.59 0.12 -14.72
N SER A 41 15.46 0.48 -15.33
CA SER A 41 14.65 1.63 -14.87
C SER A 41 14.07 1.37 -13.48
N TYR A 42 13.66 0.12 -13.20
CA TYR A 42 13.27 -0.31 -11.86
C TYR A 42 14.39 -0.07 -10.84
N CYS A 43 15.62 -0.51 -11.14
CA CYS A 43 16.77 -0.30 -10.26
C CYS A 43 17.05 1.20 -10.00
N ILE A 44 16.95 2.02 -11.06
CA ILE A 44 17.22 3.46 -10.96
C ILE A 44 16.18 4.14 -10.06
N TYR A 45 14.88 3.95 -10.31
CA TYR A 45 13.87 4.62 -9.49
C TYR A 45 13.87 4.10 -8.03
N SER A 46 14.13 2.80 -7.82
CA SER A 46 14.28 2.26 -6.46
C SER A 46 15.45 2.91 -5.73
N GLY A 47 16.57 3.13 -6.41
CA GLY A 47 17.71 3.87 -5.87
C GLY A 47 17.35 5.31 -5.51
N VAL A 48 16.60 6.02 -6.37
CA VAL A 48 16.15 7.39 -6.11
C VAL A 48 15.18 7.44 -4.94
N ILE A 49 14.20 6.54 -4.88
CA ILE A 49 13.26 6.45 -3.75
C ILE A 49 14.04 6.22 -2.46
N SER A 50 14.95 5.26 -2.45
CA SER A 50 15.70 4.88 -1.25
C SER A 50 16.71 5.93 -0.77
N ALA A 51 17.34 6.65 -1.71
CA ALA A 51 18.37 7.62 -1.36
C ALA A 51 17.84 9.03 -1.09
N LEU A 52 16.72 9.41 -1.68
CA LEU A 52 16.22 10.79 -1.62
C LEU A 52 14.79 10.88 -1.09
N ILE A 53 13.82 10.18 -1.70
CA ILE A 53 12.40 10.42 -1.40
C ILE A 53 12.07 9.92 0.01
N TYR A 54 12.32 8.64 0.27
CA TYR A 54 11.99 8.03 1.56
C TYR A 54 12.72 8.71 2.75
N PRO A 55 14.04 8.97 2.73
CA PRO A 55 14.69 9.59 3.88
C PRO A 55 14.17 10.99 4.19
N ILE A 56 13.81 11.76 3.18
CA ILE A 56 13.28 13.12 3.35
C ILE A 56 11.90 13.08 3.99
N GLU A 57 10.99 12.27 3.44
CA GLU A 57 9.61 12.26 3.90
C GLU A 57 9.45 11.50 5.25
N ALA A 58 10.21 10.42 5.45
CA ALA A 58 10.26 9.72 6.73
C ALA A 58 10.78 10.62 7.85
N HIS A 59 11.75 11.50 7.54
CA HIS A 59 12.19 12.53 8.49
C HIS A 59 11.05 13.50 8.85
N TRP A 60 10.21 13.88 7.90
CA TRP A 60 9.08 14.77 8.20
C TRP A 60 8.11 14.17 9.21
N ILE A 61 7.92 12.85 9.21
CA ILE A 61 6.95 12.13 10.02
C ILE A 61 7.58 11.57 11.30
N TRP A 62 8.72 10.90 11.20
CA TRP A 62 9.35 10.15 12.30
C TRP A 62 10.66 10.78 12.80
N GLY A 63 11.31 11.60 11.97
CA GLY A 63 12.60 12.23 12.30
C GLY A 63 12.50 13.58 12.99
N GLY A 64 11.34 13.97 13.53
CA GLY A 64 11.14 15.27 14.18
C GLY A 64 10.96 16.43 13.19
N GLY A 65 10.68 16.14 11.92
CA GLY A 65 10.39 17.14 10.89
C GLY A 65 9.06 17.86 11.10
N TRP A 66 8.65 18.64 10.11
CA TRP A 66 7.52 19.56 10.24
C TRP A 66 6.17 18.88 10.50
N LEU A 67 5.91 17.69 9.93
CA LEU A 67 4.70 16.93 10.20
C LEU A 67 4.65 16.44 11.65
N ALA A 68 5.77 15.89 12.15
CA ALA A 68 5.87 15.48 13.55
C ALA A 68 5.64 16.65 14.51
N GLN A 69 6.17 17.84 14.19
CA GLN A 69 5.98 19.06 14.99
C GLN A 69 4.53 19.55 14.97
N MET A 70 3.76 19.25 13.92
CA MET A 70 2.32 19.52 13.83
C MET A 70 1.46 18.49 14.57
N GLY A 71 2.05 17.44 15.14
CA GLY A 71 1.32 16.36 15.79
C GLY A 71 0.75 15.31 14.83
N PHE A 72 1.27 15.23 13.61
CA PHE A 72 0.85 14.18 12.66
C PHE A 72 1.27 12.81 13.18
N HIS A 73 0.31 11.87 13.22
CA HIS A 73 0.51 10.52 13.69
C HIS A 73 0.45 9.51 12.55
N ASP A 74 1.51 8.76 12.39
CA ASP A 74 1.59 7.60 11.50
C ASP A 74 2.45 6.54 12.20
N PHE A 75 1.80 5.54 12.82
CA PHE A 75 2.49 4.57 13.66
C PHE A 75 3.44 3.69 12.87
N ALA A 76 2.99 3.11 11.77
CA ALA A 76 3.78 2.15 11.02
C ALA A 76 3.81 2.40 9.49
N GLY A 77 3.33 3.54 8.99
CA GLY A 77 3.63 3.98 7.63
C GLY A 77 2.49 3.89 6.61
N SER A 78 1.23 4.14 6.98
CA SER A 78 0.20 4.34 5.94
C SER A 78 0.57 5.52 5.03
N CYS A 79 1.08 6.60 5.60
CA CYS A 79 1.53 7.78 4.86
C CYS A 79 2.98 7.62 4.40
N ALA A 80 3.90 7.42 5.34
CA ALA A 80 5.34 7.38 5.08
C ALA A 80 5.76 6.30 4.07
N ILE A 81 5.01 5.23 3.95
CA ILE A 81 5.38 4.11 3.07
C ILE A 81 4.36 3.98 1.93
N HIS A 82 3.08 3.76 2.29
CA HIS A 82 2.08 3.35 1.31
C HIS A 82 1.57 4.52 0.47
N MET A 83 1.33 5.69 1.05
CA MET A 83 0.91 6.87 0.28
C MET A 83 2.05 7.36 -0.63
N VAL A 84 3.28 7.40 -0.13
CA VAL A 84 4.44 7.82 -0.93
C VAL A 84 4.71 6.84 -2.07
N GLY A 85 4.68 5.52 -1.77
CA GLY A 85 4.76 4.49 -2.79
C GLY A 85 3.62 4.57 -3.81
N GLY A 86 2.39 4.75 -3.34
CA GLY A 86 1.19 4.86 -4.19
C GLY A 86 1.20 6.09 -5.11
N ILE A 87 1.60 7.25 -4.60
CA ILE A 87 1.74 8.48 -5.42
C ILE A 87 2.85 8.30 -6.47
N SER A 88 3.99 7.73 -6.08
CA SER A 88 5.10 7.43 -6.99
C SER A 88 4.66 6.43 -8.08
N ALA A 89 3.88 5.42 -7.71
CA ALA A 89 3.29 4.46 -8.62
C ALA A 89 2.32 5.13 -9.62
N LEU A 90 1.44 6.00 -9.15
CA LEU A 90 0.48 6.73 -9.98
C LEU A 90 1.19 7.62 -11.02
N ILE A 91 2.21 8.35 -10.57
CA ILE A 91 3.02 9.21 -11.46
C ILE A 91 3.74 8.35 -12.50
N GLY A 92 4.39 7.29 -12.08
CA GLY A 92 5.08 6.36 -12.96
C GLY A 92 4.15 5.68 -13.98
N ALA A 93 2.99 5.21 -13.54
CA ALA A 93 1.97 4.62 -14.42
C ALA A 93 1.50 5.63 -15.48
N LYS A 94 1.31 6.89 -15.09
CA LYS A 94 0.91 7.95 -16.01
C LYS A 94 1.99 8.29 -17.03
N ILE A 95 3.26 8.31 -16.61
CA ILE A 95 4.41 8.59 -17.50
C ILE A 95 4.62 7.46 -18.50
N LEU A 96 4.57 6.21 -18.06
CA LEU A 96 4.74 5.03 -18.90
C LEU A 96 3.57 4.81 -19.87
N GLY A 97 2.39 5.26 -19.48
CA GLY A 97 1.16 4.98 -20.20
C GLY A 97 0.60 3.58 -19.90
N PRO A 98 -0.55 3.25 -20.49
CA PRO A 98 -1.22 1.97 -20.22
C PRO A 98 -0.51 0.80 -20.89
N ARG A 99 -0.70 -0.40 -20.32
CA ARG A 99 -0.30 -1.67 -20.94
C ARG A 99 -0.96 -1.83 -22.31
N ILE A 100 -0.29 -2.52 -23.21
CA ILE A 100 -0.81 -2.78 -24.57
C ILE A 100 -2.14 -3.52 -24.45
N GLY A 101 -3.19 -2.94 -25.03
CA GLY A 101 -4.54 -3.52 -25.02
C GLY A 101 -5.41 -3.14 -23.81
N LYS A 102 -4.92 -2.41 -22.82
CA LYS A 102 -5.76 -1.94 -21.68
C LYS A 102 -6.94 -1.09 -22.14
N PHE A 103 -6.70 -0.17 -23.06
CA PHE A 103 -7.74 0.69 -23.63
C PHE A 103 -7.92 0.45 -25.12
N THR A 104 -9.14 0.06 -25.53
CA THR A 104 -9.50 0.00 -26.93
C THR A 104 -9.91 1.39 -27.40
N LYS A 105 -9.33 1.86 -28.53
CA LYS A 105 -9.61 3.17 -29.12
C LYS A 105 -10.31 2.97 -30.47
N ASP A 106 -11.19 3.89 -30.83
CA ASP A 106 -11.76 3.99 -32.17
C ASP A 106 -10.79 4.68 -33.15
N LYS A 107 -11.24 4.84 -34.41
CA LYS A 107 -10.46 5.50 -35.45
C LYS A 107 -10.15 6.98 -35.17
N SER A 108 -10.91 7.60 -34.26
CA SER A 108 -10.70 9.00 -33.82
C SER A 108 -9.74 9.11 -32.63
N GLY A 109 -9.27 7.97 -32.08
CA GLY A 109 -8.41 7.92 -30.90
C GLY A 109 -9.16 7.98 -29.57
N LYS A 110 -10.51 8.00 -29.59
CA LYS A 110 -11.34 8.00 -28.38
C LYS A 110 -11.38 6.61 -27.78
N ILE A 111 -11.20 6.51 -26.44
CA ILE A 111 -11.31 5.26 -25.71
C ILE A 111 -12.77 4.82 -25.68
N THR A 112 -13.04 3.63 -26.21
CA THR A 112 -14.37 3.01 -26.31
C THR A 112 -14.58 1.91 -25.30
N LYS A 113 -13.48 1.26 -24.84
CA LYS A 113 -13.56 0.14 -23.90
C LYS A 113 -12.33 0.09 -23.00
N VAL A 114 -12.55 -0.23 -21.74
CA VAL A 114 -11.51 -0.61 -20.78
C VAL A 114 -11.51 -2.13 -20.67
N ASN A 115 -10.37 -2.75 -20.95
CA ASN A 115 -10.23 -4.20 -20.92
C ASN A 115 -9.66 -4.63 -19.56
N ALA A 116 -10.21 -5.72 -19.02
CA ALA A 116 -9.66 -6.34 -17.81
C ALA A 116 -8.39 -7.13 -18.15
N PHE A 117 -7.42 -7.10 -17.24
CA PHE A 117 -6.21 -7.92 -17.27
C PHE A 117 -6.27 -8.89 -16.09
N PRO A 118 -6.93 -10.04 -16.25
CA PRO A 118 -6.99 -11.04 -15.18
C PRO A 118 -5.59 -11.60 -14.92
N GLY A 119 -5.27 -11.79 -13.65
CA GLY A 119 -4.03 -12.47 -13.25
C GLY A 119 -3.99 -13.91 -13.79
N HIS A 120 -2.79 -14.41 -14.02
CA HIS A 120 -2.60 -15.79 -14.55
C HIS A 120 -2.98 -16.88 -13.53
N ASN A 121 -2.94 -16.57 -12.22
CA ASN A 121 -3.26 -17.54 -11.17
C ASN A 121 -3.75 -16.84 -9.90
N LEU A 122 -5.06 -16.86 -9.67
CA LEU A 122 -5.67 -16.26 -8.47
C LEU A 122 -5.29 -16.97 -7.17
N ALA A 123 -5.03 -18.28 -7.21
CA ALA A 123 -4.62 -19.03 -6.01
C ALA A 123 -3.24 -18.59 -5.52
N ILE A 124 -2.30 -18.38 -6.44
CA ILE A 124 -0.97 -17.83 -6.09
C ILE A 124 -1.12 -16.38 -5.59
N GLY A 125 -1.99 -15.58 -6.22
CA GLY A 125 -2.29 -14.23 -5.75
C GLY A 125 -2.85 -14.22 -4.32
N ALA A 126 -3.79 -15.12 -4.01
CA ALA A 126 -4.33 -15.29 -2.68
C ALA A 126 -3.25 -15.72 -1.66
N LEU A 127 -2.40 -16.68 -2.02
CA LEU A 127 -1.26 -17.07 -1.18
C LEU A 127 -0.35 -15.88 -0.87
N GLY A 128 -0.06 -15.04 -1.88
CA GLY A 128 0.72 -13.82 -1.70
C GLY A 128 0.08 -12.86 -0.70
N VAL A 129 -1.23 -12.66 -0.76
CA VAL A 129 -1.96 -11.82 0.21
C VAL A 129 -1.90 -12.42 1.62
N PHE A 130 -2.04 -13.74 1.79
CA PHE A 130 -1.90 -14.37 3.10
C PHE A 130 -0.49 -14.22 3.69
N ILE A 131 0.55 -14.35 2.87
CA ILE A 131 1.93 -14.13 3.29
C ILE A 131 2.14 -12.66 3.71
N LEU A 132 1.62 -11.72 2.94
CA LEU A 132 1.65 -10.30 3.28
C LEU A 132 0.92 -9.99 4.57
N TRP A 133 -0.27 -10.57 4.78
CA TRP A 133 -1.04 -10.37 6.01
C TRP A 133 -0.29 -10.93 7.22
N LEU A 134 0.26 -12.13 7.11
CA LEU A 134 1.11 -12.69 8.17
C LEU A 134 2.29 -11.76 8.50
N GLY A 135 2.99 -11.27 7.47
CA GLY A 135 4.07 -10.32 7.65
C GLY A 135 3.64 -8.99 8.26
N TRP A 136 2.38 -8.59 8.07
CA TRP A 136 1.85 -7.33 8.57
C TRP A 136 1.73 -7.26 10.09
N TYR A 137 1.58 -8.40 10.76
CA TYR A 137 1.69 -8.45 12.22
C TYR A 137 3.09 -8.02 12.69
N GLY A 138 4.13 -8.46 12.00
CA GLY A 138 5.48 -7.96 12.23
C GLY A 138 5.65 -6.50 11.83
N PHE A 139 5.08 -6.10 10.69
CA PHE A 139 5.15 -4.75 10.16
C PHE A 139 4.57 -3.71 11.14
N ASN A 140 3.33 -3.90 11.58
CA ASN A 140 2.68 -3.00 12.54
C ASN A 140 3.21 -3.23 13.97
N GLY A 141 3.51 -4.48 14.34
CA GLY A 141 3.93 -4.83 15.69
C GLY A 141 5.37 -4.43 16.02
N ALA A 142 6.24 -4.24 15.01
CA ALA A 142 7.65 -3.94 15.25
C ALA A 142 7.91 -2.61 16.00
N ALA A 143 6.96 -1.67 15.91
CA ALA A 143 7.03 -0.39 16.61
C ALA A 143 6.39 -0.43 18.02
N ALA A 144 5.82 -1.57 18.45
CA ALA A 144 5.20 -1.70 19.76
C ALA A 144 6.24 -1.60 20.89
N THR A 145 5.88 -0.88 21.95
CA THR A 145 6.75 -0.65 23.12
C THR A 145 6.41 -1.54 24.32
N SER A 146 5.28 -2.25 24.27
CA SER A 146 4.85 -3.21 25.30
C SER A 146 4.09 -4.38 24.69
N VAL A 147 4.01 -5.50 25.44
CA VAL A 147 3.25 -6.69 25.03
C VAL A 147 1.75 -6.41 24.93
N GLU A 148 1.23 -5.55 25.80
CA GLU A 148 -0.18 -5.15 25.79
C GLU A 148 -0.51 -4.34 24.54
N GLN A 149 0.31 -3.36 24.20
CA GLN A 149 0.18 -2.59 22.96
C GLN A 149 0.28 -3.50 21.74
N LEU A 150 1.23 -4.44 21.73
CA LEU A 150 1.37 -5.41 20.64
C LEU A 150 0.10 -6.24 20.45
N GLY A 151 -0.52 -6.69 21.54
CA GLY A 151 -1.79 -7.42 21.49
C GLY A 151 -2.92 -6.60 20.86
N SER A 152 -3.07 -5.34 21.27
CA SER A 152 -4.04 -4.40 20.69
C SER A 152 -3.81 -4.18 19.20
N ILE A 153 -2.56 -3.92 18.79
CA ILE A 153 -2.17 -3.76 17.39
C ILE A 153 -2.52 -5.00 16.56
N PHE A 154 -2.32 -6.21 17.09
CA PHE A 154 -2.68 -7.43 16.38
C PHE A 154 -4.18 -7.56 16.18
N VAL A 155 -4.99 -7.18 17.17
CA VAL A 155 -6.44 -7.18 17.06
C VAL A 155 -6.92 -6.23 15.98
N THR A 156 -6.47 -4.98 15.99
CA THR A 156 -6.85 -3.97 14.98
C THR A 156 -6.37 -4.34 13.58
N THR A 157 -5.14 -4.86 13.47
CA THR A 157 -4.55 -5.36 12.22
C THR A 157 -5.27 -6.59 11.66
N THR A 158 -5.98 -7.35 12.50
CA THR A 158 -6.83 -8.46 12.06
C THR A 158 -8.21 -7.99 11.62
N ILE A 159 -8.85 -7.11 12.39
CA ILE A 159 -10.24 -6.67 12.16
C ILE A 159 -10.36 -5.86 10.87
N ALA A 160 -9.53 -4.85 10.68
CA ALA A 160 -9.68 -3.94 9.56
C ALA A 160 -9.61 -4.64 8.19
N PRO A 161 -8.61 -5.45 7.86
CA PRO A 161 -8.55 -6.15 6.59
C PRO A 161 -9.65 -7.22 6.42
N ALA A 162 -10.06 -7.90 7.50
CA ALA A 162 -11.16 -8.86 7.45
C ALA A 162 -12.48 -8.16 7.08
N ILE A 163 -12.79 -7.05 7.73
CA ILE A 163 -13.98 -6.25 7.44
C ILE A 163 -13.91 -5.63 6.03
N ALA A 164 -12.76 -5.14 5.61
CA ALA A 164 -12.57 -4.60 4.26
C ALA A 164 -12.86 -5.67 3.19
N THR A 165 -12.35 -6.89 3.39
CA THR A 165 -12.60 -8.02 2.50
C THR A 165 -14.08 -8.36 2.42
N VAL A 166 -14.75 -8.49 3.57
CA VAL A 166 -16.20 -8.81 3.64
C VAL A 166 -17.03 -7.70 3.01
N THR A 167 -16.71 -6.45 3.28
CA THR A 167 -17.39 -5.29 2.69
C THR A 167 -17.28 -5.29 1.16
N CYS A 168 -16.09 -5.48 0.64
CA CYS A 168 -15.85 -5.58 -0.80
C CYS A 168 -16.56 -6.80 -1.41
N MET A 169 -16.53 -7.94 -0.73
CA MET A 169 -17.22 -9.16 -1.16
C MET A 169 -18.72 -8.91 -1.30
N ILE A 170 -19.36 -8.34 -0.29
CA ILE A 170 -20.80 -8.02 -0.31
C ILE A 170 -21.11 -7.01 -1.42
N PHE A 171 -20.31 -5.93 -1.52
CA PHE A 171 -20.50 -4.90 -2.52
C PHE A 171 -20.42 -5.47 -3.95
N THR A 172 -19.37 -6.23 -4.24
CA THR A 172 -19.18 -6.83 -5.57
C THR A 172 -20.24 -7.87 -5.87
N TRP A 173 -20.68 -8.65 -4.87
CA TRP A 173 -21.76 -9.61 -5.03
C TRP A 173 -23.07 -8.93 -5.40
N VAL A 174 -23.47 -7.92 -4.66
CA VAL A 174 -24.72 -7.15 -4.94
C VAL A 174 -24.64 -6.45 -6.30
N ARG A 175 -23.47 -5.91 -6.64
CA ARG A 175 -23.28 -5.10 -7.86
C ARG A 175 -23.15 -5.93 -9.14
N TYR A 176 -22.50 -7.10 -9.05
CA TYR A 176 -22.13 -7.93 -10.21
C TYR A 176 -22.76 -9.32 -10.21
N GLY A 177 -23.57 -9.67 -9.21
CA GLY A 177 -24.22 -10.96 -9.05
C GLY A 177 -23.32 -12.09 -8.54
N LYS A 178 -22.04 -11.83 -8.37
CA LYS A 178 -21.03 -12.76 -7.79
C LYS A 178 -19.89 -11.97 -7.15
N PRO A 179 -19.26 -12.52 -6.09
CA PRO A 179 -18.08 -11.91 -5.50
C PRO A 179 -16.91 -11.85 -6.50
N ASP A 180 -16.17 -10.77 -6.48
CA ASP A 180 -14.91 -10.65 -7.22
C ASP A 180 -13.72 -10.95 -6.32
N VAL A 181 -13.09 -12.11 -6.53
CA VAL A 181 -11.98 -12.59 -5.70
C VAL A 181 -10.78 -11.63 -5.76
N SER A 182 -10.45 -11.12 -6.96
CA SER A 182 -9.32 -10.19 -7.12
C SER A 182 -9.54 -8.90 -6.33
N MET A 183 -10.76 -8.34 -6.41
CA MET A 183 -11.12 -7.15 -5.63
C MET A 183 -11.14 -7.42 -4.12
N CYS A 184 -11.57 -8.61 -3.68
CA CYS A 184 -11.52 -8.99 -2.27
C CYS A 184 -10.09 -9.08 -1.75
N LEU A 185 -9.16 -9.59 -2.55
CA LEU A 185 -7.74 -9.63 -2.22
C LEU A 185 -7.15 -8.21 -2.12
N ASN A 186 -7.48 -7.34 -3.05
CA ASN A 186 -7.10 -5.93 -2.99
C ASN A 186 -7.69 -5.22 -1.77
N ALA A 187 -8.95 -5.50 -1.42
CA ALA A 187 -9.60 -4.93 -0.26
C ALA A 187 -8.95 -5.37 1.06
N SER A 188 -8.51 -6.62 1.13
CA SER A 188 -7.74 -7.11 2.28
C SER A 188 -6.47 -6.26 2.50
N LEU A 189 -5.70 -6.03 1.43
CA LEU A 189 -4.51 -5.19 1.48
C LEU A 189 -4.85 -3.72 1.78
N ALA A 190 -5.94 -3.19 1.21
CA ALA A 190 -6.39 -1.83 1.50
C ALA A 190 -6.75 -1.64 2.98
N GLY A 191 -7.39 -2.64 3.59
CA GLY A 191 -7.66 -2.65 5.04
C GLY A 191 -6.40 -2.68 5.89
N LEU A 192 -5.41 -3.48 5.48
CA LEU A 192 -4.10 -3.52 6.14
C LEU A 192 -3.38 -2.17 6.05
N VAL A 193 -3.34 -1.58 4.88
CA VAL A 193 -2.73 -0.25 4.67
C VAL A 193 -3.44 0.82 5.48
N ALA A 194 -4.76 0.83 5.48
CA ALA A 194 -5.54 1.86 6.16
C ALA A 194 -5.39 1.83 7.69
N ILE A 195 -5.27 0.63 8.28
CA ILE A 195 -5.09 0.49 9.73
C ILE A 195 -3.66 0.76 10.19
N THR A 196 -2.68 0.73 9.30
CA THR A 196 -1.25 0.80 9.63
C THR A 196 -0.86 2.08 10.38
N ALA A 197 -1.44 3.25 10.04
CA ALA A 197 -1.15 4.49 10.74
C ALA A 197 -1.79 4.57 12.13
N PRO A 198 -3.09 4.22 12.32
CA PRO A 198 -3.76 4.37 13.60
C PRO A 198 -3.85 3.06 14.40
N CYS A 199 -3.12 2.00 14.06
CA CYS A 199 -3.29 0.68 14.68
C CYS A 199 -3.04 0.64 16.19
N ASP A 200 -2.26 1.57 16.71
CA ASP A 200 -1.89 1.71 18.13
C ASP A 200 -2.88 2.57 18.95
N VAL A 201 -3.65 3.44 18.29
CA VAL A 201 -4.57 4.41 18.92
C VAL A 201 -6.04 4.11 18.62
N THR A 202 -6.32 3.10 17.79
CA THR A 202 -7.68 2.72 17.38
C THR A 202 -8.15 1.49 18.15
N ASP A 203 -9.44 1.48 18.52
CA ASP A 203 -10.11 0.32 19.09
C ASP A 203 -10.73 -0.61 18.02
N ALA A 204 -11.37 -1.69 18.45
CA ALA A 204 -12.02 -2.63 17.54
C ALA A 204 -13.14 -1.99 16.69
N LEU A 205 -13.90 -1.03 17.24
CA LEU A 205 -14.95 -0.34 16.51
C LEU A 205 -14.37 0.58 15.43
N GLY A 206 -13.33 1.34 15.77
CA GLY A 206 -12.60 2.14 14.80
C GLY A 206 -11.99 1.29 13.68
N ALA A 207 -11.41 0.13 14.01
CA ALA A 207 -10.89 -0.80 13.02
C ALA A 207 -11.98 -1.36 12.08
N ILE A 208 -13.20 -1.60 12.58
CA ILE A 208 -14.36 -1.97 11.75
C ILE A 208 -14.71 -0.84 10.77
N ILE A 209 -14.80 0.40 11.25
CA ILE A 209 -15.12 1.56 10.40
C ILE A 209 -14.06 1.75 9.32
N ILE A 210 -12.78 1.68 9.68
CA ILE A 210 -11.66 1.76 8.75
C ILE A 210 -11.75 0.65 7.70
N GLY A 211 -12.08 -0.58 8.11
CA GLY A 211 -12.28 -1.70 7.20
C GLY A 211 -13.42 -1.48 6.20
N ILE A 212 -14.57 -1.00 6.65
CA ILE A 212 -15.70 -0.69 5.76
C ILE A 212 -15.30 0.37 4.73
N VAL A 213 -14.71 1.46 5.18
CA VAL A 213 -14.33 2.58 4.30
C VAL A 213 -13.26 2.14 3.29
N SER A 214 -12.22 1.46 3.72
CA SER A 214 -11.14 1.01 2.83
C SER A 214 -11.60 -0.06 1.84
N GLY A 215 -12.49 -0.98 2.25
CA GLY A 215 -13.08 -1.98 1.37
C GLY A 215 -13.92 -1.40 0.25
N LEU A 216 -14.64 -0.32 0.49
CA LEU A 216 -15.37 0.43 -0.54
C LEU A 216 -14.42 1.30 -1.37
N LEU A 217 -13.49 1.98 -0.71
CA LEU A 217 -12.56 2.92 -1.35
C LEU A 217 -11.73 2.23 -2.44
N VAL A 218 -11.27 1.01 -2.23
CA VAL A 218 -10.48 0.28 -3.23
C VAL A 218 -11.28 0.02 -4.51
N VAL A 219 -12.56 -0.37 -4.38
CA VAL A 219 -13.43 -0.63 -5.56
C VAL A 219 -13.67 0.66 -6.34
N PHE A 220 -14.03 1.73 -5.65
CA PHE A 220 -14.25 3.03 -6.29
C PHE A 220 -12.94 3.64 -6.83
N GLY A 221 -11.83 3.45 -6.14
CA GLY A 221 -10.50 3.91 -6.56
C GLY A 221 -10.06 3.28 -7.87
N VAL A 222 -10.14 1.95 -7.98
CA VAL A 222 -9.82 1.22 -9.22
C VAL A 222 -10.73 1.68 -10.36
N TRP A 223 -12.05 1.78 -10.10
CA TRP A 223 -12.98 2.30 -11.09
C TRP A 223 -12.64 3.72 -11.54
N PHE A 224 -12.29 4.60 -10.60
CA PHE A 224 -11.96 6.00 -10.88
C PHE A 224 -10.68 6.11 -11.72
N LEU A 225 -9.63 5.35 -11.37
CA LEU A 225 -8.38 5.32 -12.13
C LEU A 225 -8.61 4.82 -13.56
N ASP A 226 -9.30 3.70 -13.73
CA ASP A 226 -9.51 3.08 -15.03
C ASP A 226 -10.48 3.86 -15.93
N TYR A 227 -11.61 4.30 -15.38
CA TYR A 227 -12.70 4.85 -16.20
C TYR A 227 -12.74 6.37 -16.26
N VAL A 228 -12.27 7.06 -15.23
CA VAL A 228 -12.27 8.53 -15.19
C VAL A 228 -10.91 9.10 -15.57
N LEU A 229 -9.87 8.73 -14.85
CA LEU A 229 -8.50 9.23 -15.10
C LEU A 229 -7.83 8.58 -16.29
N ARG A 230 -8.29 7.40 -16.71
CA ARG A 230 -7.70 6.61 -17.81
C ARG A 230 -6.23 6.30 -17.57
N VAL A 231 -5.90 6.05 -16.32
CA VAL A 231 -4.61 5.54 -15.89
C VAL A 231 -4.75 4.04 -15.66
N ASP A 232 -3.85 3.26 -16.23
CA ASP A 232 -3.82 1.81 -16.01
C ASP A 232 -3.24 1.54 -14.62
N ASP A 233 -4.08 1.10 -13.73
CA ASP A 233 -3.72 0.85 -12.33
C ASP A 233 -2.89 -0.42 -12.12
#